data_a389703e8cfd2e4dff076bc61a3dfa7c
#
_entry.id   a389703e8cfd2e4dff076bc61a3dfa7c
#
_cell.length_a   1.000
_cell.length_b   1.000
_cell.length_c   1.000
_cell.angle_alpha   90.00
_cell.angle_beta   90.00
_cell.angle_gamma   90.00
#
_symmetry.space_group_name_H-M   'P 1'
#
loop_
_entity.id
_entity.type
_entity.pdbx_description
1 polymer ?
#
loop_
_entity_poly.entity_id
_entity_poly.type
_entity_poly.pdbx_seq_one_letter_code
_entity_poly.pdbx_strand_id
1 'polypeptide(L)'
;MHNNYDPIARYYDVLSRLVFFRAQVRAQIEQLAFIPAGSTILIAGGGTGWILEEIARIHPSGLRITYVEISAKMLDLSKKRDVKGNQVSYIHAAAEDFGISTVYDVIITAFLFDNFRAEKISLVFGRFHQALESGGLWLFSDFYYNPASGKRWQWYLLKTMYLFFKQISEVEASDLINTEHCFTAALYRPLKTAYYYGGFIKSIVYQKS
;
A
#
# COMPACT_ATOMS: atom_id res chain seq x y z
N MET A 1 -8.95 -14.27 -11.19
CA MET A 1 -9.07 -12.98 -11.91
C MET A 1 -8.15 -12.00 -11.23
N HIS A 2 -7.45 -11.15 -11.99
CA HIS A 2 -6.58 -10.10 -11.41
C HIS A 2 -7.26 -8.75 -11.59
N ASN A 3 -7.10 -7.87 -10.59
CA ASN A 3 -7.59 -6.50 -10.67
C ASN A 3 -6.93 -5.77 -11.84
N ASN A 4 -7.72 -5.06 -12.65
CA ASN A 4 -7.21 -4.34 -13.82
C ASN A 4 -7.42 -2.83 -13.67
N TYR A 5 -6.34 -2.10 -13.39
CA TYR A 5 -6.34 -0.64 -13.21
C TYR A 5 -5.88 0.14 -14.46
N ASP A 6 -5.54 -0.54 -15.55
CA ASP A 6 -5.06 0.08 -16.79
C ASP A 6 -6.01 1.13 -17.38
N PRO A 7 -7.36 0.94 -17.35
CA PRO A 7 -8.27 1.94 -17.92
C PRO A 7 -8.21 3.31 -17.25
N ILE A 8 -7.93 3.34 -15.95
CA ILE A 8 -7.95 4.57 -15.13
C ILE A 8 -6.57 5.08 -14.73
N ALA A 9 -5.49 4.37 -15.09
CA ALA A 9 -4.13 4.67 -14.64
C ALA A 9 -3.72 6.15 -14.76
N ARG A 10 -4.08 6.81 -15.85
CA ARG A 10 -3.76 8.24 -16.11
C ARG A 10 -4.50 9.20 -15.17
N TYR A 11 -5.69 8.83 -14.73
CA TYR A 11 -6.58 9.68 -13.93
C TYR A 11 -6.64 9.28 -12.47
N TYR A 12 -6.01 8.15 -12.12
CA TYR A 12 -6.10 7.56 -10.79
C TYR A 12 -5.68 8.54 -9.68
N ASP A 13 -4.53 9.19 -9.84
CA ASP A 13 -4.02 10.16 -8.85
C ASP A 13 -4.95 11.38 -8.73
N VAL A 14 -5.54 11.84 -9.83
CA VAL A 14 -6.47 12.97 -9.84
C VAL A 14 -7.77 12.58 -9.14
N LEU A 15 -8.33 11.40 -9.47
CA LEU A 15 -9.57 10.89 -8.87
C LEU A 15 -9.40 10.66 -7.36
N SER A 16 -8.31 10.02 -6.94
CA SER A 16 -8.04 9.79 -5.53
C SER A 16 -7.89 11.10 -4.74
N ARG A 17 -7.20 12.10 -5.33
CA ARG A 17 -7.05 13.43 -4.73
C ARG A 17 -8.37 14.20 -4.67
N LEU A 18 -9.27 14.02 -5.64
CA LEU A 18 -10.58 14.66 -5.67
C LEU A 18 -11.49 14.13 -4.54
N VAL A 19 -11.44 12.81 -4.27
CA VAL A 19 -12.27 12.17 -3.24
C VAL A 19 -11.64 12.33 -1.85
N PHE A 20 -10.33 12.07 -1.71
CA PHE A 20 -9.63 12.01 -0.43
C PHE A 20 -8.77 13.24 -0.14
N PHE A 21 -8.78 14.23 -1.04
CA PHE A 21 -7.89 15.40 -0.99
C PHE A 21 -6.42 14.96 -0.87
N ARG A 22 -5.76 15.31 0.23
CA ARG A 22 -4.37 14.91 0.50
C ARG A 22 -4.25 13.83 1.58
N ALA A 23 -5.37 13.28 2.06
CA ALA A 23 -5.35 12.37 3.20
C ALA A 23 -4.61 11.06 2.90
N GLN A 24 -4.84 10.45 1.72
CA GLN A 24 -4.09 9.26 1.30
C GLN A 24 -2.60 9.53 1.15
N VAL A 25 -2.24 10.68 0.59
CA VAL A 25 -0.84 11.10 0.41
C VAL A 25 -0.17 11.31 1.76
N ARG A 26 -0.81 12.05 2.68
CA ARG A 26 -0.28 12.29 4.02
C ARG A 26 -0.11 11.01 4.83
N ALA A 27 -1.08 10.09 4.76
CA ALA A 27 -1.05 8.80 5.44
C ALA A 27 0.21 7.97 5.07
N GLN A 28 0.69 8.11 3.84
CA GLN A 28 1.89 7.43 3.37
C GLN A 28 3.16 8.22 3.66
N ILE A 29 3.20 9.53 3.35
CA ILE A 29 4.41 10.36 3.53
C ILE A 29 4.88 10.37 4.98
N GLU A 30 3.97 10.47 5.95
CA GLU A 30 4.33 10.55 7.36
C GLU A 30 4.97 9.26 7.92
N GLN A 31 4.87 8.14 7.21
CA GLN A 31 5.55 6.89 7.55
C GLN A 31 6.99 6.84 7.03
N LEU A 32 7.31 7.57 5.95
CA LEU A 32 8.60 7.45 5.26
C LEU A 32 9.79 7.85 6.15
N ALA A 33 9.57 8.68 7.16
CA ALA A 33 10.60 9.06 8.12
C ALA A 33 11.10 7.88 8.98
N PHE A 34 10.40 6.75 8.99
CA PHE A 34 10.81 5.54 9.71
C PHE A 34 11.72 4.64 8.87
N ILE A 35 11.87 4.88 7.58
CA ILE A 35 12.73 4.07 6.71
C ILE A 35 14.20 4.29 7.12
N PRO A 36 14.95 3.22 7.49
CA PRO A 36 16.37 3.37 7.78
C PRO A 36 17.17 3.65 6.50
N ALA A 37 18.29 4.36 6.62
CA ALA A 37 19.20 4.57 5.50
C ALA A 37 19.80 3.22 5.04
N GLY A 38 19.97 3.05 3.72
CA GLY A 38 20.55 1.85 3.13
C GLY A 38 19.60 0.65 3.02
N SER A 39 18.32 0.81 3.41
CA SER A 39 17.34 -0.27 3.42
C SER A 39 17.11 -0.92 2.06
N THR A 40 16.79 -2.21 2.11
CA THR A 40 16.17 -2.98 1.04
C THR A 40 14.66 -2.98 1.23
N ILE A 41 13.92 -2.41 0.28
CA ILE A 41 12.49 -2.09 0.43
C ILE A 41 11.67 -2.86 -0.59
N LEU A 42 10.56 -3.46 -0.15
CA LEU A 42 9.48 -3.92 -1.02
C LEU A 42 8.36 -2.89 -1.02
N ILE A 43 7.97 -2.40 -2.19
CA ILE A 43 6.74 -1.65 -2.40
C ILE A 43 5.79 -2.52 -3.22
N ALA A 44 4.69 -2.95 -2.64
CA ALA A 44 3.69 -3.77 -3.31
C ALA A 44 2.40 -2.97 -3.56
N GLY A 45 1.93 -2.99 -4.81
CA GLY A 45 0.81 -2.16 -5.26
C GLY A 45 1.20 -0.68 -5.32
N GLY A 46 2.38 -0.38 -5.88
CA GLY A 46 2.95 0.98 -5.86
C GLY A 46 2.21 2.02 -6.71
N GLY A 47 1.33 1.57 -7.62
CA GLY A 47 0.53 2.45 -8.48
C GLY A 47 1.37 3.26 -9.45
N THR A 48 1.09 4.56 -9.55
CA THR A 48 1.78 5.48 -10.48
C THR A 48 3.18 5.93 -10.02
N GLY A 49 3.64 5.44 -8.87
CA GLY A 49 5.01 5.64 -8.38
C GLY A 49 5.31 7.00 -7.75
N TRP A 50 4.32 7.86 -7.49
CA TRP A 50 4.58 9.15 -6.85
C TRP A 50 5.30 9.01 -5.49
N ILE A 51 5.10 7.90 -4.78
CA ILE A 51 5.75 7.60 -3.50
C ILE A 51 7.28 7.48 -3.64
N LEU A 52 7.78 7.05 -4.81
CA LEU A 52 9.23 6.95 -5.09
C LEU A 52 9.91 8.31 -5.03
N GLU A 53 9.26 9.36 -5.54
CA GLU A 53 9.78 10.73 -5.48
C GLU A 53 9.81 11.24 -4.02
N GLU A 54 8.78 10.91 -3.22
CA GLU A 54 8.75 11.30 -1.79
C GLU A 54 9.84 10.55 -0.98
N ILE A 55 10.05 9.26 -1.27
CA ILE A 55 11.16 8.49 -0.69
C ILE A 55 12.50 9.14 -1.09
N ALA A 56 12.68 9.46 -2.36
CA ALA A 56 13.93 10.05 -2.87
C ALA A 56 14.21 11.47 -2.32
N ARG A 57 13.20 12.20 -1.85
CA ARG A 57 13.38 13.49 -1.14
C ARG A 57 14.02 13.30 0.25
N ILE A 58 13.66 12.22 0.96
CA ILE A 58 14.15 11.91 2.30
C ILE A 58 15.48 11.15 2.22
N HIS A 59 15.54 10.17 1.31
CA HIS A 59 16.70 9.32 1.05
C HIS A 59 17.15 9.49 -0.40
N PRO A 60 18.03 10.44 -0.71
CA PRO A 60 18.42 10.72 -2.09
C PRO A 60 19.28 9.63 -2.73
N SER A 61 19.78 8.69 -1.96
CA SER A 61 20.57 7.55 -2.45
C SER A 61 20.66 6.43 -1.42
N GLY A 62 21.16 5.27 -1.86
CA GLY A 62 21.52 4.15 -1.00
C GLY A 62 20.41 3.13 -0.76
N LEU A 63 19.17 3.39 -1.16
CA LEU A 63 18.09 2.42 -1.05
C LEU A 63 18.08 1.45 -2.24
N ARG A 64 17.70 0.20 -1.97
CA ARG A 64 17.38 -0.83 -2.97
C ARG A 64 15.89 -1.13 -2.89
N ILE A 65 15.14 -0.80 -3.92
CA ILE A 65 13.69 -0.87 -3.93
C ILE A 65 13.22 -1.91 -4.94
N THR A 66 12.47 -2.91 -4.49
CA THR A 66 11.67 -3.78 -5.34
C THR A 66 10.27 -3.20 -5.43
N TYR A 67 9.88 -2.78 -6.63
CA TYR A 67 8.62 -2.12 -6.90
C TYR A 67 7.70 -3.04 -7.70
N VAL A 68 6.61 -3.51 -7.09
CA VAL A 68 5.68 -4.47 -7.69
C VAL A 68 4.36 -3.77 -7.99
N GLU A 69 3.91 -3.86 -9.24
CA GLU A 69 2.65 -3.28 -9.69
C GLU A 69 2.01 -4.16 -10.76
N ILE A 70 0.70 -4.41 -10.63
CA ILE A 70 -0.07 -5.26 -11.52
C ILE A 70 -0.47 -4.55 -12.82
N SER A 71 -0.67 -3.24 -12.79
CA SER A 71 -1.02 -2.44 -13.97
C SER A 71 0.23 -2.07 -14.76
N ALA A 72 0.33 -2.55 -16.01
CA ALA A 72 1.43 -2.21 -16.90
C ALA A 72 1.55 -0.69 -17.11
N LYS A 73 0.40 0.00 -17.27
CA LYS A 73 0.38 1.45 -17.48
C LYS A 73 0.82 2.24 -16.25
N MET A 74 0.42 1.80 -15.03
CA MET A 74 0.90 2.42 -13.80
C MET A 74 2.39 2.19 -13.60
N LEU A 75 2.86 0.98 -13.89
CA LEU A 75 4.28 0.65 -13.85
C LEU A 75 5.11 1.51 -14.82
N ASP A 76 4.60 1.77 -16.02
CA ASP A 76 5.27 2.66 -16.99
C ASP A 76 5.28 4.13 -16.55
N LEU A 77 4.26 4.57 -15.79
CA LEU A 77 4.28 5.89 -15.17
C LEU A 77 5.30 5.94 -14.02
N SER A 78 5.41 4.89 -13.23
CA SER A 78 6.34 4.83 -12.09
C SER A 78 7.80 4.85 -12.52
N LYS A 79 8.15 4.23 -13.66
CA LYS A 79 9.52 4.26 -14.24
C LYS A 79 9.99 5.66 -14.65
N LYS A 80 9.06 6.63 -14.78
CA LYS A 80 9.36 8.02 -15.15
C LYS A 80 9.63 8.91 -13.93
N ARG A 81 9.49 8.37 -12.71
CA ARG A 81 9.69 9.12 -11.48
C ARG A 81 11.17 9.36 -11.20
N ASP A 82 11.48 10.51 -10.66
CA ASP A 82 12.84 10.82 -10.18
C ASP A 82 13.13 10.08 -8.88
N VAL A 83 13.90 9.02 -8.98
CA VAL A 83 14.34 8.21 -7.84
C VAL A 83 15.72 8.59 -7.33
N LYS A 84 16.32 9.64 -7.91
CA LYS A 84 17.68 10.11 -7.63
C LYS A 84 18.71 8.98 -7.68
N GLY A 85 19.55 8.84 -6.66
CA GLY A 85 20.60 7.81 -6.56
C GLY A 85 20.12 6.46 -5.97
N ASN A 86 18.82 6.23 -5.87
CA ASN A 86 18.29 4.94 -5.41
C ASN A 86 18.17 3.93 -6.54
N GLN A 87 18.34 2.65 -6.22
CA GLN A 87 18.16 1.55 -7.18
C GLN A 87 16.74 1.02 -7.11
N VAL A 88 16.02 1.00 -8.24
CA VAL A 88 14.65 0.48 -8.30
C VAL A 88 14.52 -0.62 -9.33
N SER A 89 14.10 -1.80 -8.88
CA SER A 89 13.74 -2.95 -9.71
C SER A 89 12.22 -2.98 -9.89
N TYR A 90 11.75 -2.73 -11.11
CA TYR A 90 10.33 -2.70 -11.44
C TYR A 90 9.84 -4.07 -11.89
N ILE A 91 8.81 -4.60 -11.22
CA ILE A 91 8.23 -5.91 -11.49
C ILE A 91 6.76 -5.76 -11.87
N HIS A 92 6.41 -6.18 -13.08
CA HIS A 92 5.02 -6.25 -13.52
C HIS A 92 4.43 -7.59 -13.09
N ALA A 93 3.79 -7.61 -11.93
CA ALA A 93 3.16 -8.80 -11.37
C ALA A 93 2.08 -8.44 -10.35
N ALA A 94 1.16 -9.36 -10.09
CA ALA A 94 0.29 -9.28 -8.94
C ALA A 94 1.07 -9.52 -7.64
N ALA A 95 0.65 -8.89 -6.55
CA ALA A 95 1.30 -9.00 -5.23
C ALA A 95 1.33 -10.46 -4.72
N GLU A 96 0.30 -11.24 -5.06
CA GLU A 96 0.20 -12.65 -4.74
C GLU A 96 1.13 -13.57 -5.55
N ASP A 97 1.57 -13.14 -6.74
CA ASP A 97 2.24 -14.01 -7.71
C ASP A 97 3.74 -13.72 -7.88
N PHE A 98 4.19 -12.50 -7.57
CA PHE A 98 5.60 -12.18 -7.79
C PHE A 98 6.53 -13.05 -6.94
N GLY A 99 7.65 -13.49 -7.55
CA GLY A 99 8.66 -14.32 -6.88
C GLY A 99 9.47 -13.50 -5.87
N ILE A 100 9.30 -13.78 -4.58
CA ILE A 100 10.12 -13.16 -3.52
C ILE A 100 11.44 -13.93 -3.44
N SER A 101 12.53 -13.27 -3.79
CA SER A 101 13.88 -13.86 -3.83
C SER A 101 14.86 -13.19 -2.86
N THR A 102 14.41 -12.22 -2.08
CA THR A 102 15.25 -11.50 -1.11
C THR A 102 14.49 -11.23 0.18
N VAL A 103 15.21 -10.86 1.21
CA VAL A 103 14.68 -10.41 2.48
C VAL A 103 14.70 -8.89 2.50
N TYR A 104 13.70 -8.29 3.09
CA TYR A 104 13.49 -6.84 3.11
C TYR A 104 13.61 -6.28 4.52
N ASP A 105 14.25 -5.13 4.66
CA ASP A 105 14.25 -4.34 5.89
C ASP A 105 12.92 -3.60 6.10
N VAL A 106 12.28 -3.22 4.97
CA VAL A 106 11.02 -2.46 4.97
C VAL A 106 10.07 -3.02 3.92
N ILE A 107 8.80 -3.18 4.29
CA ILE A 107 7.69 -3.44 3.36
C ILE A 107 6.72 -2.27 3.41
N ILE A 108 6.30 -1.79 2.24
CA ILE A 108 5.31 -0.72 2.09
C ILE A 108 4.11 -1.29 1.35
N THR A 109 2.94 -1.27 1.99
CA THR A 109 1.66 -1.58 1.38
C THR A 109 0.68 -0.44 1.65
N ALA A 110 0.23 0.21 0.60
CA ALA A 110 -0.67 1.33 0.70
C ALA A 110 -1.89 1.10 -0.19
N PHE A 111 -3.07 0.99 0.44
CA PHE A 111 -4.34 0.74 -0.26
C PHE A 111 -4.26 -0.49 -1.19
N LEU A 112 -3.67 -1.55 -0.64
CA LEU A 112 -3.48 -2.83 -1.32
C LEU A 112 -4.47 -3.88 -0.84
N PHE A 113 -4.61 -4.03 0.48
CA PHE A 113 -5.40 -5.11 1.08
C PHE A 113 -6.90 -4.90 0.96
N ASP A 114 -7.36 -3.64 0.84
CA ASP A 114 -8.76 -3.30 0.55
C ASP A 114 -9.27 -3.85 -0.79
N ASN A 115 -8.36 -4.30 -1.66
CA ASN A 115 -8.69 -4.90 -2.95
C ASN A 115 -8.84 -6.43 -2.89
N PHE A 116 -8.57 -7.06 -1.76
CA PHE A 116 -8.48 -8.52 -1.64
C PHE A 116 -9.61 -9.12 -0.79
N ARG A 117 -9.95 -10.37 -1.11
CA ARG A 117 -10.75 -11.21 -0.24
C ARG A 117 -9.90 -11.80 0.89
N ALA A 118 -10.53 -12.35 1.93
CA ALA A 118 -9.87 -12.85 3.14
C ALA A 118 -8.76 -13.88 2.87
N GLU A 119 -9.04 -14.83 1.96
CA GLU A 119 -8.08 -15.88 1.61
C GLU A 119 -6.81 -15.29 0.98
N LYS A 120 -7.00 -14.31 0.08
CA LYS A 120 -5.88 -13.63 -0.60
C LYS A 120 -5.10 -12.74 0.38
N ILE A 121 -5.78 -12.06 1.30
CA ILE A 121 -5.13 -11.29 2.38
C ILE A 121 -4.19 -12.19 3.17
N SER A 122 -4.68 -13.35 3.61
CA SER A 122 -3.89 -14.29 4.40
C SER A 122 -2.67 -14.82 3.63
N LEU A 123 -2.84 -15.11 2.34
CA LEU A 123 -1.76 -15.56 1.46
C LEU A 123 -0.69 -14.46 1.29
N VAL A 124 -1.09 -13.26 0.88
CA VAL A 124 -0.16 -12.13 0.63
C VAL A 124 0.54 -11.71 1.92
N PHE A 125 -0.22 -11.59 3.01
CA PHE A 125 0.34 -11.28 4.32
C PHE A 125 1.40 -12.30 4.74
N GLY A 126 1.11 -13.60 4.64
CA GLY A 126 2.04 -14.68 5.02
C GLY A 126 3.34 -14.62 4.22
N ARG A 127 3.26 -14.39 2.91
CA ARG A 127 4.43 -14.25 2.03
C ARG A 127 5.29 -13.03 2.40
N PHE A 128 4.66 -11.89 2.62
CA PHE A 128 5.36 -10.66 2.99
C PHE A 128 5.94 -10.75 4.40
N HIS A 129 5.21 -11.38 5.34
CA HIS A 129 5.73 -11.65 6.68
C HIS A 129 7.02 -12.49 6.63
N GLN A 130 7.07 -13.54 5.80
CA GLN A 130 8.26 -14.36 5.64
C GLN A 130 9.42 -13.58 4.99
N ALA A 131 9.12 -12.66 4.10
CA ALA A 131 10.12 -11.85 3.39
C ALA A 131 10.64 -10.64 4.19
N LEU A 132 9.97 -10.26 5.27
CA LEU A 132 10.41 -9.17 6.14
C LEU A 132 11.40 -9.70 7.18
N GLU A 133 12.52 -8.99 7.36
CA GLU A 133 13.54 -9.29 8.37
C GLU A 133 12.95 -9.20 9.79
N SER A 134 13.52 -9.95 10.75
CA SER A 134 13.23 -9.73 12.17
C SER A 134 13.69 -8.33 12.57
N GLY A 135 12.86 -7.59 13.31
CA GLY A 135 13.06 -6.16 13.58
C GLY A 135 12.70 -5.22 12.42
N GLY A 136 12.43 -5.77 11.22
CA GLY A 136 12.04 -5.01 10.03
C GLY A 136 10.70 -4.27 10.18
N LEU A 137 10.47 -3.29 9.33
CA LEU A 137 9.32 -2.41 9.40
C LEU A 137 8.30 -2.69 8.29
N TRP A 138 7.01 -2.69 8.65
CA TRP A 138 5.93 -2.70 7.69
C TRP A 138 5.16 -1.37 7.75
N LEU A 139 5.30 -0.56 6.72
CA LEU A 139 4.58 0.69 6.54
C LEU A 139 3.24 0.38 5.88
N PHE A 140 2.20 0.36 6.69
CA PHE A 140 0.86 -0.05 6.29
C PHE A 140 -0.08 1.17 6.26
N SER A 141 -0.80 1.38 5.17
CA SER A 141 -1.87 2.36 5.07
C SER A 141 -3.04 1.76 4.30
N ASP A 142 -4.24 1.87 4.87
CA ASP A 142 -5.43 1.35 4.20
C ASP A 142 -6.70 2.06 4.66
N PHE A 143 -7.82 1.79 3.98
CA PHE A 143 -9.12 2.23 4.47
C PHE A 143 -9.46 1.53 5.79
N TYR A 144 -10.19 2.25 6.61
CA TYR A 144 -10.63 1.78 7.92
C TYR A 144 -12.06 2.22 8.18
N TYR A 145 -12.91 1.28 8.53
CA TYR A 145 -14.28 1.55 8.92
C TYR A 145 -14.62 0.89 10.26
N ASN A 146 -15.08 1.71 11.20
CA ASN A 146 -15.57 1.24 12.48
C ASN A 146 -17.07 1.54 12.59
N PRO A 147 -17.95 0.53 12.50
CA PRO A 147 -19.41 0.72 12.63
C PRO A 147 -19.83 1.40 13.92
N ALA A 148 -19.12 1.15 15.03
CA ALA A 148 -19.41 1.75 16.35
C ALA A 148 -19.09 3.24 16.42
N SER A 149 -18.38 3.81 15.44
CA SER A 149 -18.04 5.24 15.42
C SER A 149 -19.24 6.17 15.14
N GLY A 150 -20.38 5.64 14.72
CA GLY A 150 -21.56 6.39 14.31
C GLY A 150 -21.43 7.18 13.00
N LYS A 151 -20.29 7.09 12.33
CA LYS A 151 -19.98 7.84 11.09
C LYS A 151 -20.56 7.14 9.86
N ARG A 152 -21.89 7.16 9.70
CA ARG A 152 -22.60 6.50 8.59
C ARG A 152 -22.10 6.94 7.21
N TRP A 153 -21.60 8.17 7.05
CA TRP A 153 -21.05 8.66 5.78
C TRP A 153 -19.87 7.81 5.29
N GLN A 154 -19.06 7.25 6.20
CA GLN A 154 -17.93 6.36 5.83
C GLN A 154 -18.44 5.08 5.16
N TRP A 155 -19.52 4.50 5.65
CA TRP A 155 -20.14 3.34 5.04
C TRP A 155 -20.67 3.63 3.63
N TYR A 156 -21.37 4.77 3.44
CA TYR A 156 -21.85 5.16 2.11
C TYR A 156 -20.70 5.42 1.15
N LEU A 157 -19.65 6.10 1.60
CA LEU A 157 -18.45 6.34 0.80
C LEU A 157 -17.80 5.02 0.38
N LEU A 158 -17.62 4.09 1.33
CA LEU A 158 -17.05 2.77 1.07
C LEU A 158 -17.85 1.99 0.01
N LYS A 159 -19.18 1.94 0.15
CA LYS A 159 -20.05 1.25 -0.83
C LYS A 159 -20.01 1.91 -2.20
N THR A 160 -19.97 3.23 -2.28
CA THR A 160 -19.82 3.97 -3.54
C THR A 160 -18.48 3.67 -4.20
N MET A 161 -17.40 3.61 -3.43
CA MET A 161 -16.07 3.24 -3.91
C MET A 161 -16.06 1.84 -4.50
N TYR A 162 -16.56 0.83 -3.78
CA TYR A 162 -16.60 -0.55 -4.29
C TYR A 162 -17.47 -0.67 -5.54
N LEU A 163 -18.62 0.01 -5.60
CA LEU A 163 -19.46 0.04 -6.80
C LEU A 163 -18.69 0.63 -8.00
N PHE A 164 -18.01 1.75 -7.78
CA PHE A 164 -17.21 2.44 -8.80
C PHE A 164 -16.06 1.55 -9.29
N PHE A 165 -15.24 1.00 -8.39
CA PHE A 165 -14.10 0.18 -8.75
C PHE A 165 -14.50 -1.16 -9.37
N LYS A 166 -15.62 -1.76 -8.95
CA LYS A 166 -16.16 -2.96 -9.58
C LYS A 166 -16.53 -2.76 -11.04
N GLN A 167 -16.97 -1.54 -11.41
CA GLN A 167 -17.32 -1.22 -12.80
C GLN A 167 -16.08 -0.92 -13.67
N ILE A 168 -15.00 -0.41 -13.08
CA ILE A 168 -13.87 0.15 -13.85
C ILE A 168 -12.63 -0.74 -13.79
N SER A 169 -12.41 -1.47 -12.70
CA SER A 169 -11.15 -2.17 -12.45
C SER A 169 -11.29 -3.64 -12.01
N GLU A 170 -12.49 -4.21 -12.11
CA GLU A 170 -12.74 -5.63 -11.75
C GLU A 170 -12.22 -6.03 -10.35
N VAL A 171 -12.32 -5.10 -9.38
CA VAL A 171 -11.87 -5.36 -7.99
C VAL A 171 -12.66 -6.53 -7.39
N GLU A 172 -11.94 -7.52 -6.85
CA GLU A 172 -12.54 -8.74 -6.29
C GLU A 172 -13.22 -8.51 -4.94
N ALA A 173 -12.77 -7.51 -4.17
CA ALA A 173 -13.30 -7.22 -2.85
C ALA A 173 -14.71 -6.62 -2.94
N SER A 174 -15.61 -7.08 -2.10
CA SER A 174 -16.96 -6.53 -1.89
C SER A 174 -17.11 -5.80 -0.57
N ASP A 175 -16.22 -6.08 0.37
CA ASP A 175 -16.24 -5.57 1.72
C ASP A 175 -14.83 -5.31 2.23
N LEU A 176 -14.70 -4.32 3.12
CA LEU A 176 -13.45 -4.00 3.77
C LEU A 176 -13.19 -4.98 4.91
N ILE A 177 -12.08 -5.71 4.79
CA ILE A 177 -11.68 -6.70 5.79
C ILE A 177 -10.65 -6.05 6.73
N ASN A 178 -10.89 -6.17 8.04
CA ASN A 178 -9.91 -5.70 9.02
C ASN A 178 -8.68 -6.62 9.02
N THR A 179 -7.53 -6.09 8.60
CA THR A 179 -6.25 -6.82 8.50
C THR A 179 -5.45 -6.80 9.81
N GLU A 180 -5.86 -6.04 10.83
CA GLU A 180 -5.11 -5.88 12.07
C GLU A 180 -4.90 -7.22 12.81
N HIS A 181 -5.85 -8.15 12.68
CA HIS A 181 -5.73 -9.48 13.28
C HIS A 181 -4.51 -10.25 12.74
N CYS A 182 -4.14 -10.07 11.46
CA CYS A 182 -2.95 -10.70 10.87
C CYS A 182 -1.68 -10.20 11.57
N PHE A 183 -1.56 -8.89 11.76
CA PHE A 183 -0.42 -8.28 12.44
C PHE A 183 -0.35 -8.67 13.91
N THR A 184 -1.49 -8.70 14.60
CA THR A 184 -1.55 -9.10 16.01
C THR A 184 -1.17 -10.56 16.20
N ALA A 185 -1.70 -11.47 15.38
CA ALA A 185 -1.39 -12.90 15.43
C ALA A 185 0.09 -13.18 15.13
N ALA A 186 0.71 -12.38 14.25
CA ALA A 186 2.13 -12.47 13.91
C ALA A 186 3.04 -11.65 14.85
N LEU A 187 2.51 -11.15 15.97
CA LEU A 187 3.23 -10.44 17.04
C LEU A 187 3.92 -9.14 16.59
N TYR A 188 3.38 -8.45 15.59
CA TYR A 188 3.88 -7.14 15.22
C TYR A 188 3.58 -6.09 16.29
N ARG A 189 4.56 -5.22 16.56
CA ARG A 189 4.41 -4.09 17.47
C ARG A 189 4.11 -2.81 16.66
N PRO A 190 3.01 -2.10 16.90
CA PRO A 190 2.78 -0.79 16.29
C PRO A 190 3.71 0.25 16.94
N LEU A 191 4.53 0.90 16.12
CA LEU A 191 5.41 2.01 16.54
C LEU A 191 4.69 3.37 16.43
N LYS A 192 3.88 3.53 15.40
CA LYS A 192 3.07 4.73 15.15
C LYS A 192 1.73 4.33 14.55
N THR A 193 0.65 4.90 15.05
CA THR A 193 -0.69 4.80 14.47
C THR A 193 -1.25 6.19 14.25
N ALA A 194 -1.78 6.46 13.07
CA ALA A 194 -2.41 7.72 12.73
C ALA A 194 -3.71 7.50 11.92
N TYR A 195 -4.63 8.44 12.04
CA TYR A 195 -5.92 8.40 11.35
C TYR A 195 -6.11 9.67 10.53
N TYR A 196 -6.61 9.50 9.31
CA TYR A 196 -6.84 10.57 8.36
C TYR A 196 -8.27 10.52 7.84
N TYR A 197 -8.71 11.59 7.16
CA TYR A 197 -10.03 11.68 6.56
C TYR A 197 -11.15 11.30 7.53
N GLY A 198 -11.19 11.97 8.69
CA GLY A 198 -12.18 11.69 9.72
C GLY A 198 -12.10 10.28 10.33
N GLY A 199 -10.97 9.60 10.20
CA GLY A 199 -10.76 8.23 10.67
C GLY A 199 -11.09 7.15 9.65
N PHE A 200 -11.34 7.51 8.38
CA PHE A 200 -11.61 6.55 7.30
C PHE A 200 -10.34 5.96 6.67
N ILE A 201 -9.19 6.57 6.91
CA ILE A 201 -7.87 6.06 6.50
C ILE A 201 -7.06 5.85 7.77
N LYS A 202 -6.47 4.68 7.89
CA LYS A 202 -5.57 4.29 8.97
C LYS A 202 -4.19 4.03 8.43
N SER A 203 -3.18 4.54 9.13
CA SER A 203 -1.77 4.42 8.79
C SER A 203 -1.03 3.91 10.02
N ILE A 204 -0.29 2.80 9.87
CA ILE A 204 0.44 2.18 10.97
C ILE A 204 1.84 1.81 10.51
N VAL A 205 2.84 2.18 11.29
CA VAL A 205 4.18 1.62 11.17
C VAL A 205 4.27 0.45 12.15
N TYR A 206 4.35 -0.74 11.61
CA TYR A 206 4.55 -1.96 12.40
C TYR A 206 6.02 -2.36 12.41
N GLN A 207 6.49 -2.91 13.52
CA GLN A 207 7.79 -3.58 13.63
C GLN A 207 7.54 -5.08 13.86
N LYS A 208 8.22 -5.90 13.06
CA LYS A 208 8.23 -7.36 13.24
C LYS A 208 9.07 -7.72 14.46
N SER A 209 8.57 -8.61 15.30
CA SER A 209 9.31 -9.15 16.47
C SER A 209 10.46 -10.05 16.04
#